data_83d40eb812e6e955860f83b96a668a0d
#
_entry.id   83d40eb812e6e955860f83b96a668a0d
#
_cell.length_a   1.000
_cell.length_b   1.000
_cell.length_c   1.000
_cell.angle_alpha   90.00
_cell.angle_beta   90.00
_cell.angle_gamma   90.00
#
_symmetry.space_group_name_H-M   'P 1'
#
loop_
_entity.id
_entity.type
_entity.pdbx_description
1 polymer ?
#
loop_
_entity_poly.entity_id
_entity_poly.type
_entity_poly.pdbx_seq_one_letter_code
_entity_poly.pdbx_strand_id
1 'polypeptide(L)'
;MMYEKKKDKSLQLGKKILDQLKRDPFTHLHKKRVEYADFRVLKSLDVPSVLIESGFISNSEDAERLKGKPGRRMIARSLFLGINNYFRENLEEDFFIYDAEGYLTYTVQRGDVLSEIAIRFGVPVMDIINTNLIRDEAIFPGQRIKIKI
;
A
#
# COMPACT_ATOMS: atom_id res chain seq x y z
N MET A 1 26.96 3.69 -4.80
CA MET A 1 25.92 4.77 -4.89
C MET A 1 24.51 4.26 -5.10
N MET A 2 24.16 3.46 -6.13
CA MET A 2 22.78 2.91 -6.30
C MET A 2 22.35 1.94 -5.19
N TYR A 3 23.24 1.05 -4.74
CA TYR A 3 22.96 0.07 -3.69
C TYR A 3 22.63 0.71 -2.33
N GLU A 4 23.36 1.74 -1.92
CA GLU A 4 23.09 2.45 -0.66
C GLU A 4 21.75 3.19 -0.70
N LYS A 5 21.44 3.85 -1.82
CA LYS A 5 20.17 4.58 -2.02
C LYS A 5 18.96 3.67 -1.91
N LYS A 6 19.06 2.41 -2.41
CA LYS A 6 18.02 1.38 -2.26
C LYS A 6 17.90 0.90 -0.80
N LYS A 7 19.03 0.70 -0.14
CA LYS A 7 19.07 0.26 1.26
C LYS A 7 18.35 1.26 2.17
N ASP A 8 18.57 2.55 1.94
CA ASP A 8 17.87 3.61 2.66
C ASP A 8 16.37 3.62 2.38
N LYS A 9 15.96 3.45 1.13
CA LYS A 9 14.54 3.35 0.75
C LYS A 9 13.87 2.12 1.38
N SER A 10 14.54 0.97 1.41
CA SER A 10 14.05 -0.24 2.07
C SER A 10 13.90 -0.04 3.58
N LEU A 11 14.86 0.62 4.22
CA LEU A 11 14.79 0.96 5.64
C LEU A 11 13.63 1.91 5.94
N GLN A 12 13.41 2.93 5.11
CA GLN A 12 12.28 3.86 5.24
C GLN A 12 10.95 3.13 5.10
N LEU A 13 10.79 2.28 4.08
CA LEU A 13 9.60 1.45 3.89
C LEU A 13 9.34 0.57 5.12
N GLY A 14 10.37 -0.14 5.59
CA GLY A 14 10.28 -0.99 6.77
C GLY A 14 9.88 -0.21 8.04
N LYS A 15 10.43 0.99 8.24
CA LYS A 15 10.04 1.88 9.37
C LYS A 15 8.58 2.28 9.30
N LYS A 16 8.07 2.70 8.13
CA LYS A 16 6.66 3.09 7.96
C LYS A 16 5.70 1.94 8.25
N ILE A 17 6.03 0.74 7.80
CA ILE A 17 5.24 -0.47 8.09
C ILE A 17 5.28 -0.78 9.59
N LEU A 18 6.47 -0.81 10.18
CA LEU A 18 6.64 -1.11 11.60
C LEU A 18 5.90 -0.11 12.51
N ASP A 19 5.89 1.17 12.15
CA ASP A 19 5.19 2.20 12.90
C ASP A 19 3.66 2.01 12.87
N GLN A 20 3.10 1.49 11.78
CA GLN A 20 1.68 1.12 11.74
C GLN A 20 1.39 -0.13 12.57
N LEU A 21 2.27 -1.15 12.50
CA LEU A 21 2.15 -2.35 13.32
C LEU A 21 2.23 -2.05 14.83
N LYS A 22 3.06 -1.07 15.24
CA LYS A 22 3.13 -0.61 16.64
C LYS A 22 1.84 0.05 17.15
N ARG A 23 1.07 0.66 16.25
CA ARG A 23 -0.20 1.33 16.58
C ARG A 23 -1.37 0.34 16.71
N ASP A 24 -1.20 -0.86 16.20
CA ASP A 24 -2.19 -1.91 16.29
C ASP A 24 -2.13 -2.58 17.68
N PRO A 25 -3.18 -2.44 18.51
CA PRO A 25 -3.18 -2.96 19.89
C PRO A 25 -3.20 -4.49 19.93
N PHE A 26 -3.51 -5.16 18.83
CA PHE A 26 -3.57 -6.62 18.74
C PHE A 26 -2.30 -7.23 18.15
N THR A 27 -1.36 -6.40 17.69
CA THR A 27 -0.10 -6.88 17.14
C THR A 27 0.96 -6.98 18.24
N HIS A 28 1.37 -8.19 18.57
CA HIS A 28 2.52 -8.42 19.42
C HIS A 28 3.80 -8.40 18.58
N LEU A 29 4.65 -7.39 18.80
CA LEU A 29 5.88 -7.24 18.05
C LEU A 29 7.05 -7.90 18.80
N HIS A 30 7.64 -8.94 18.21
CA HIS A 30 8.85 -9.56 18.73
C HIS A 30 10.07 -8.65 18.58
N LYS A 31 10.09 -7.80 17.54
CA LYS A 31 11.14 -6.81 17.29
C LYS A 31 10.56 -5.41 17.12
N LYS A 32 11.20 -4.43 17.76
CA LYS A 32 10.74 -3.03 17.77
C LYS A 32 11.49 -2.13 16.79
N ARG A 33 12.39 -2.71 15.99
CA ARG A 33 13.19 -2.00 14.98
C ARG A 33 13.29 -2.83 13.70
N VAL A 34 13.53 -2.16 12.59
CA VAL A 34 13.87 -2.80 11.32
C VAL A 34 15.33 -3.27 11.40
N GLU A 35 15.57 -4.51 11.02
CA GLU A 35 16.90 -5.11 10.99
C GLU A 35 17.36 -5.38 9.56
N TYR A 36 18.65 -5.37 9.36
CA TYR A 36 19.24 -5.78 8.09
C TYR A 36 19.40 -7.29 8.04
N ALA A 37 19.05 -7.89 6.92
CA ALA A 37 19.24 -9.31 6.68
C ALA A 37 19.73 -9.56 5.26
N ASP A 38 20.64 -10.51 5.11
CA ASP A 38 21.24 -10.86 3.81
C ASP A 38 20.45 -11.96 3.10
N PHE A 39 19.14 -11.80 3.01
CA PHE A 39 18.28 -12.75 2.28
C PHE A 39 18.32 -12.49 0.77
N ARG A 40 18.42 -13.57 -0.02
CA ARG A 40 18.47 -13.49 -1.48
C ARG A 40 17.27 -12.73 -2.06
N VAL A 41 16.09 -12.93 -1.50
CA VAL A 41 14.84 -12.24 -1.90
C VAL A 41 14.90 -10.72 -1.74
N LEU A 42 15.77 -10.21 -0.86
CA LEU A 42 15.94 -8.78 -0.62
C LEU A 42 17.03 -8.15 -1.51
N LYS A 43 17.72 -8.93 -2.35
CA LYS A 43 18.86 -8.47 -3.16
C LYS A 43 18.49 -7.84 -4.51
N SER A 44 17.20 -7.62 -4.82
CA SER A 44 16.82 -6.86 -6.01
C SER A 44 17.53 -5.50 -6.02
N LEU A 45 18.08 -5.07 -7.15
CA LEU A 45 18.79 -3.78 -7.27
C LEU A 45 17.84 -2.61 -7.55
N ASP A 46 16.65 -2.89 -8.08
CA ASP A 46 15.79 -1.87 -8.70
C ASP A 46 14.70 -1.35 -7.78
N VAL A 47 14.25 -2.16 -6.81
CA VAL A 47 13.13 -1.80 -5.95
C VAL A 47 13.45 -1.93 -4.46
N PRO A 48 12.93 -1.05 -3.59
CA PRO A 48 12.98 -1.23 -2.15
C PRO A 48 12.34 -2.55 -1.74
N SER A 49 12.99 -3.30 -0.87
CA SER A 49 12.54 -4.65 -0.49
C SER A 49 12.59 -4.85 1.01
N VAL A 50 11.52 -5.39 1.59
CA VAL A 50 11.42 -5.73 3.01
C VAL A 50 10.84 -7.13 3.16
N LEU A 51 11.31 -7.87 4.16
CA LEU A 51 10.71 -9.13 4.61
C LEU A 51 9.92 -8.83 5.88
N ILE A 52 8.70 -9.33 5.94
CA ILE A 52 7.80 -9.15 7.08
C ILE A 52 7.42 -10.52 7.61
N GLU A 53 7.84 -10.82 8.82
CA GLU A 53 7.47 -12.02 9.53
C GLU A 53 6.28 -11.71 10.43
N SER A 54 5.10 -12.22 10.07
CA SER A 54 3.83 -11.86 10.72
C SER A 54 3.60 -12.56 12.05
N GLY A 55 4.44 -13.52 12.43
CA GLY A 55 4.38 -14.29 13.67
C GLY A 55 4.95 -15.69 13.50
N PHE A 56 5.08 -16.40 14.59
CA PHE A 56 5.59 -17.77 14.64
C PHE A 56 4.45 -18.77 14.80
N ILE A 57 4.30 -19.71 13.87
CA ILE A 57 3.24 -20.75 13.93
C ILE A 57 3.44 -21.67 15.15
N SER A 58 4.67 -21.80 15.64
CA SER A 58 4.98 -22.56 16.85
C SER A 58 4.55 -21.85 18.15
N ASN A 59 4.26 -20.56 18.10
CA ASN A 59 3.67 -19.82 19.21
C ASN A 59 2.13 -19.87 19.09
N SER A 60 1.44 -20.32 20.16
CA SER A 60 0.00 -20.54 20.13
C SER A 60 -0.81 -19.25 19.90
N GLU A 61 -0.40 -18.13 20.50
CA GLU A 61 -1.07 -16.83 20.34
C GLU A 61 -0.92 -16.30 18.90
N ASP A 62 0.28 -16.37 18.34
CA ASP A 62 0.53 -16.01 16.96
C ASP A 62 -0.26 -16.91 15.98
N ALA A 63 -0.27 -18.22 16.25
CA ALA A 63 -0.99 -19.18 15.44
C ALA A 63 -2.50 -18.89 15.43
N GLU A 64 -3.11 -18.64 16.60
CA GLU A 64 -4.54 -18.29 16.69
C GLU A 64 -4.84 -16.95 15.98
N ARG A 65 -4.00 -15.95 16.15
CA ARG A 65 -4.13 -14.66 15.46
C ARG A 65 -4.07 -14.83 13.95
N LEU A 66 -3.14 -15.64 13.45
CA LEU A 66 -2.96 -15.88 12.00
C LEU A 66 -4.05 -16.77 11.40
N LYS A 67 -4.62 -17.72 12.14
CA LYS A 67 -5.80 -18.51 11.73
C LYS A 67 -7.05 -17.66 11.60
N GLY A 68 -7.25 -16.70 12.50
CA GLY A 68 -8.43 -15.85 12.55
C GLY A 68 -8.48 -14.81 11.41
N LYS A 69 -9.65 -14.65 10.76
CA LYS A 69 -9.88 -13.56 9.78
C LYS A 69 -9.60 -12.17 10.36
N PRO A 70 -10.02 -11.84 11.59
CA PRO A 70 -9.75 -10.53 12.18
C PRO A 70 -8.25 -10.24 12.29
N GLY A 71 -7.46 -11.17 12.83
CA GLY A 71 -6.01 -10.98 13.00
C GLY A 71 -5.29 -10.74 11.67
N ARG A 72 -5.61 -11.54 10.64
CA ARG A 72 -5.04 -11.33 9.30
C ARG A 72 -5.43 -9.98 8.70
N ARG A 73 -6.70 -9.55 8.86
CA ARG A 73 -7.16 -8.23 8.38
C ARG A 73 -6.42 -7.08 9.04
N MET A 74 -6.15 -7.18 10.34
CA MET A 74 -5.44 -6.13 11.07
C MET A 74 -4.00 -6.02 10.61
N ILE A 75 -3.30 -7.14 10.49
CA ILE A 75 -1.95 -7.17 9.93
C ILE A 75 -1.95 -6.57 8.52
N ALA A 76 -2.82 -7.05 7.64
CA ALA A 76 -2.93 -6.57 6.27
C ALA A 76 -3.21 -5.05 6.21
N ARG A 77 -4.10 -4.54 7.09
CA ARG A 77 -4.37 -3.10 7.19
C ARG A 77 -3.14 -2.31 7.61
N SER A 78 -2.42 -2.77 8.62
CA SER A 78 -1.19 -2.10 9.09
C SER A 78 -0.11 -2.09 8.02
N LEU A 79 0.06 -3.18 7.28
CA LEU A 79 0.97 -3.26 6.14
C LEU A 79 0.57 -2.28 5.04
N PHE A 80 -0.70 -2.28 4.66
CA PHE A 80 -1.25 -1.37 3.66
C PHE A 80 -1.01 0.09 4.03
N LEU A 81 -1.36 0.49 5.26
CA LEU A 81 -1.17 1.86 5.72
C LEU A 81 0.32 2.25 5.77
N GLY A 82 1.20 1.34 6.17
CA GLY A 82 2.64 1.58 6.19
C GLY A 82 3.23 1.80 4.80
N ILE A 83 2.84 0.95 3.85
CA ILE A 83 3.22 1.06 2.44
C ILE A 83 2.68 2.36 1.83
N ASN A 84 1.40 2.65 2.07
CA ASN A 84 0.75 3.86 1.58
C ASN A 84 1.46 5.14 2.11
N ASN A 85 1.78 5.17 3.41
CA ASN A 85 2.51 6.29 4.01
C ASN A 85 3.92 6.47 3.42
N TYR A 86 4.61 5.35 3.14
CA TYR A 86 5.91 5.41 2.46
C TYR A 86 5.79 6.06 1.09
N PHE A 87 4.82 5.65 0.29
CA PHE A 87 4.62 6.19 -1.04
C PHE A 87 4.19 7.66 -1.02
N ARG A 88 3.30 8.05 -0.10
CA ARG A 88 2.88 9.46 0.06
C ARG A 88 4.04 10.42 0.32
N GLU A 89 5.09 9.96 0.97
CA GLU A 89 6.24 10.81 1.33
C GLU A 89 7.38 10.76 0.32
N ASN A 90 7.42 9.73 -0.56
CA ASN A 90 8.58 9.45 -1.39
C ASN A 90 8.31 9.48 -2.90
N LEU A 91 7.08 9.73 -3.33
CA LEU A 91 6.74 9.74 -4.74
C LEU A 91 6.38 11.12 -5.24
N GLU A 92 6.84 11.41 -6.44
CA GLU A 92 6.39 12.52 -7.28
C GLU A 92 4.90 12.32 -7.63
N GLU A 93 4.18 13.40 -7.96
CA GLU A 93 2.72 13.56 -7.98
C GLU A 93 1.86 12.48 -8.69
N ASP A 94 2.46 11.51 -9.38
CA ASP A 94 1.73 10.56 -10.25
C ASP A 94 1.48 9.17 -9.63
N PHE A 95 1.70 8.97 -8.32
CA PHE A 95 1.52 7.65 -7.73
C PHE A 95 0.19 7.48 -7.00
N PHE A 96 -0.41 6.30 -7.16
CA PHE A 96 -1.72 5.95 -6.64
C PHE A 96 -1.74 5.87 -5.10
N ILE A 97 -2.44 6.79 -4.46
CA ILE A 97 -2.59 6.84 -3.01
C ILE A 97 -4.01 6.44 -2.65
N TYR A 98 -4.14 5.35 -1.88
CA TYR A 98 -5.45 4.95 -1.33
C TYR A 98 -5.77 5.74 -0.06
N ASP A 99 -7.00 6.20 0.07
CA ASP A 99 -7.49 6.76 1.31
C ASP A 99 -7.89 5.67 2.33
N ALA A 100 -8.32 6.08 3.52
CA ALA A 100 -8.69 5.17 4.59
C ALA A 100 -9.93 4.31 4.25
N GLU A 101 -10.75 4.77 3.31
CA GLU A 101 -11.94 4.10 2.79
C GLU A 101 -11.63 3.14 1.64
N GLY A 102 -10.37 3.09 1.19
CA GLY A 102 -9.92 2.22 0.10
C GLY A 102 -10.15 2.79 -1.29
N TYR A 103 -10.36 4.11 -1.40
CA TYR A 103 -10.40 4.77 -2.69
C TYR A 103 -9.03 5.22 -3.13
N LEU A 104 -8.72 4.92 -4.38
CA LEU A 104 -7.60 5.48 -5.09
C LEU A 104 -7.98 6.87 -5.61
N THR A 105 -7.12 7.86 -5.45
CA THR A 105 -7.28 9.14 -6.17
C THR A 105 -6.41 9.13 -7.41
N TYR A 106 -7.06 9.23 -8.57
CA TYR A 106 -6.40 9.34 -9.87
C TYR A 106 -6.55 10.75 -10.43
N THR A 107 -5.47 11.33 -10.93
CA THR A 107 -5.51 12.61 -11.64
C THR A 107 -5.58 12.36 -13.13
N VAL A 108 -6.69 12.76 -13.75
CA VAL A 108 -6.96 12.58 -15.18
C VAL A 108 -5.88 13.24 -16.01
N GLN A 109 -5.27 12.49 -16.90
CA GLN A 109 -4.25 12.96 -17.82
C GLN A 109 -4.85 13.41 -19.16
N ARG A 110 -4.10 14.18 -19.92
CA ARG A 110 -4.53 14.60 -21.26
C ARG A 110 -4.67 13.37 -22.18
N GLY A 111 -5.86 13.17 -22.72
CA GLY A 111 -6.19 12.04 -23.60
C GLY A 111 -6.84 10.86 -22.88
N ASP A 112 -6.95 10.89 -21.55
CA ASP A 112 -7.69 9.85 -20.84
C ASP A 112 -9.17 9.85 -21.17
N VAL A 113 -9.73 8.64 -21.24
CA VAL A 113 -11.18 8.39 -21.31
C VAL A 113 -11.60 7.44 -20.20
N LEU A 114 -12.83 7.61 -19.68
CA LEU A 114 -13.32 6.83 -18.53
C LEU A 114 -13.24 5.31 -18.73
N SER A 115 -13.53 4.84 -19.94
CA SER A 115 -13.47 3.41 -20.27
C SER A 115 -12.05 2.83 -20.15
N GLU A 116 -11.03 3.55 -20.58
CA GLU A 116 -9.64 3.11 -20.46
C GLU A 116 -9.15 3.17 -19.01
N ILE A 117 -9.56 4.20 -18.27
CA ILE A 117 -9.27 4.29 -16.83
C ILE A 117 -9.91 3.09 -16.11
N ALA A 118 -11.17 2.78 -16.40
CA ALA A 118 -11.89 1.65 -15.82
C ALA A 118 -11.18 0.31 -16.09
N ILE A 119 -10.75 0.09 -17.34
CA ILE A 119 -9.97 -1.10 -17.72
C ILE A 119 -8.64 -1.16 -16.98
N ARG A 120 -7.90 -0.03 -16.91
CA ARG A 120 -6.60 0.06 -16.24
C ARG A 120 -6.69 -0.32 -14.76
N PHE A 121 -7.77 0.04 -14.09
CA PHE A 121 -7.97 -0.23 -12.66
C PHE A 121 -8.83 -1.46 -12.38
N GLY A 122 -9.35 -2.13 -13.41
CA GLY A 122 -10.16 -3.34 -13.27
C GLY A 122 -11.52 -3.12 -12.60
N VAL A 123 -12.11 -1.94 -12.78
CA VAL A 123 -13.39 -1.54 -12.18
C VAL A 123 -14.43 -1.19 -13.25
N PRO A 124 -15.73 -1.35 -12.98
CA PRO A 124 -16.78 -0.89 -13.88
C PRO A 124 -16.75 0.64 -14.06
N VAL A 125 -16.97 1.12 -15.30
CA VAL A 125 -17.06 2.56 -15.60
C VAL A 125 -18.12 3.23 -14.72
N MET A 126 -19.27 2.57 -14.53
CA MET A 126 -20.39 3.08 -13.73
C MET A 126 -20.00 3.32 -12.26
N ASP A 127 -19.08 2.52 -11.71
CA ASP A 127 -18.60 2.71 -10.33
C ASP A 127 -17.78 3.99 -10.21
N ILE A 128 -16.96 4.31 -11.23
CA ILE A 128 -16.23 5.58 -11.27
C ILE A 128 -17.20 6.75 -11.40
N ILE A 129 -18.18 6.66 -12.30
CA ILE A 129 -19.20 7.69 -12.52
C ILE A 129 -19.98 7.98 -11.23
N ASN A 130 -20.50 6.95 -10.59
CA ASN A 130 -21.31 7.07 -9.37
C ASN A 130 -20.50 7.60 -8.19
N THR A 131 -19.28 7.11 -8.02
CA THR A 131 -18.39 7.55 -6.92
C THR A 131 -18.04 9.03 -7.03
N ASN A 132 -17.90 9.55 -8.25
CA ASN A 132 -17.44 10.91 -8.49
C ASN A 132 -18.54 11.86 -8.97
N LEU A 133 -19.79 11.40 -9.06
CA LEU A 133 -20.93 12.17 -9.56
C LEU A 133 -20.64 12.78 -10.94
N ILE A 134 -19.96 12.05 -11.81
CA ILE A 134 -19.61 12.49 -13.15
C ILE A 134 -20.87 12.55 -14.01
N ARG A 135 -21.09 13.66 -14.71
CA ARG A 135 -22.20 13.85 -15.64
C ARG A 135 -21.71 13.67 -17.08
N ASP A 136 -22.55 13.08 -17.91
CA ASP A 136 -22.31 12.91 -19.36
C ASP A 136 -20.95 12.24 -19.69
N GLU A 137 -20.44 11.41 -18.78
CA GLU A 137 -19.14 10.73 -18.90
C GLU A 137 -17.95 11.67 -19.14
N ALA A 138 -18.13 12.98 -18.92
CA ALA A 138 -17.12 13.98 -19.20
C ALA A 138 -16.10 14.08 -18.08
N ILE A 139 -14.82 13.89 -18.42
CA ILE A 139 -13.67 14.11 -17.56
C ILE A 139 -12.68 15.09 -18.21
N PHE A 140 -11.91 15.80 -17.40
CA PHE A 140 -11.00 16.84 -17.86
C PHE A 140 -9.58 16.60 -17.33
N PRO A 141 -8.53 16.91 -18.09
CA PRO A 141 -7.16 16.86 -17.61
C PRO A 141 -6.97 17.67 -16.31
N GLY A 142 -6.31 17.07 -15.32
CA GLY A 142 -6.14 17.65 -13.99
C GLY A 142 -7.30 17.38 -13.01
N GLN A 143 -8.43 16.85 -13.48
CA GLN A 143 -9.53 16.44 -12.60
C GLN A 143 -9.09 15.27 -11.73
N ARG A 144 -9.37 15.35 -10.42
CA ARG A 144 -9.12 14.25 -9.49
C ARG A 144 -10.39 13.41 -9.35
N ILE A 145 -10.25 12.11 -9.63
CA ILE A 145 -11.35 11.15 -9.50
C ILE A 145 -10.99 10.06 -8.48
N LYS A 146 -11.99 9.63 -7.71
CA LYS A 146 -11.88 8.51 -6.78
C LYS A 146 -12.27 7.21 -7.46
N ILE A 147 -11.45 6.19 -7.31
CA ILE A 147 -11.67 4.85 -7.87
C ILE A 147 -11.67 3.87 -6.72
N LYS A 148 -12.73 3.10 -6.57
CA LYS A 148 -12.84 2.05 -5.54
C LYS A 148 -12.35 0.73 -6.14
N ILE A 149 -11.25 0.20 -5.61
CA ILE A 149 -10.67 -1.09 -6.00
C ILE A 149 -11.07 -2.18 -5.00
#